data_a6a790334cec8b61c6977f720d3ae2b5
#
_entry.id   a6a790334cec8b61c6977f720d3ae2b5
#
_cell.length_a   1.000
_cell.length_b   1.000
_cell.length_c   1.000
_cell.angle_alpha   90.00
_cell.angle_beta   90.00
_cell.angle_gamma   90.00
#
_symmetry.space_group_name_H-M   'P 1'
#
loop_
_entity.id
_entity.type
_entity.pdbx_description
1 polymer ?
#
loop_
_entity_poly.entity_id
_entity_poly.type
_entity_poly.pdbx_seq_one_letter_code
_entity_poly.pdbx_strand_id
1 'polypeptide(L)'
;FIEFASAAGTPTTDNKVQGIVIEFLAAEAITQFDAVYVSTTTGRVGRADANVASMAKMPVIGIAIEAQGSAGSSVRVLTHGVYRDDGGFGSDMTVGVDLYAPETSGTLTTTRPSDDGDFIQVIGVAIGARSAFINPSLDIIEHA
;
A
#
# COMPACT_ATOMS: atom_id res chain seq x y z
N PHE A 1 -9.26 -9.45 10.60
CA PHE A 1 -8.72 -10.54 11.41
C PHE A 1 -7.24 -10.30 11.68
N ILE A 2 -6.71 -10.86 12.72
CA ILE A 2 -5.32 -10.65 13.12
C ILE A 2 -4.54 -11.95 12.95
N GLU A 3 -3.44 -11.85 12.21
CA GLU A 3 -2.50 -12.95 12.03
C GLU A 3 -1.17 -12.60 12.70
N PHE A 4 -0.66 -13.46 13.56
CA PHE A 4 0.54 -13.16 14.34
C PHE A 4 1.83 -13.52 13.59
N ALA A 5 2.82 -12.66 13.72
CA ALA A 5 4.14 -12.87 13.15
C ALA A 5 4.82 -14.11 13.75
N SER A 6 5.64 -14.77 12.95
CA SER A 6 6.60 -15.74 13.47
C SER A 6 7.60 -15.04 14.42
N ALA A 7 8.35 -15.81 15.18
CA ALA A 7 9.29 -15.29 16.17
C ALA A 7 10.31 -14.28 15.60
N ALA A 8 10.58 -14.32 14.31
CA ALA A 8 11.50 -13.39 13.66
C ALA A 8 10.88 -12.05 13.27
N GLY A 9 9.55 -11.92 13.30
CA GLY A 9 8.84 -10.70 12.93
C GLY A 9 8.84 -10.36 11.45
N THR A 10 9.83 -10.77 10.71
CA THR A 10 9.96 -10.48 9.27
C THR A 10 9.59 -11.71 8.44
N PRO A 11 8.68 -11.58 7.45
CA PRO A 11 8.36 -12.70 6.58
C PRO A 11 9.60 -13.20 5.83
N THR A 12 9.79 -14.52 5.85
CA THR A 12 10.93 -15.17 5.20
C THR A 12 10.59 -15.75 3.83
N THR A 13 9.32 -15.72 3.46
CA THR A 13 8.78 -16.28 2.22
C THR A 13 8.05 -15.20 1.45
N ASP A 14 8.19 -15.21 0.12
CA ASP A 14 7.46 -14.31 -0.76
C ASP A 14 5.95 -14.39 -0.55
N ASN A 15 5.26 -13.27 -0.77
CA ASN A 15 3.81 -13.11 -0.62
C ASN A 15 3.26 -13.36 0.79
N LYS A 16 4.10 -13.38 1.81
CA LYS A 16 3.65 -13.49 3.20
C LYS A 16 3.15 -12.14 3.72
N VAL A 17 2.06 -12.23 4.48
CA VAL A 17 1.39 -11.10 5.10
C VAL A 17 1.09 -11.44 6.55
N GLN A 18 1.33 -10.48 7.45
CA GLN A 18 1.05 -10.62 8.88
C GLN A 18 0.54 -9.29 9.41
N GLY A 19 -0.62 -9.29 10.03
CA GLY A 19 -1.16 -8.08 10.62
C GLY A 19 -2.68 -8.01 10.59
N ILE A 20 -3.19 -6.78 10.57
CA ILE A 20 -4.63 -6.50 10.54
C ILE A 20 -5.09 -6.45 9.09
N VAL A 21 -5.99 -7.33 8.75
CA VAL A 21 -6.57 -7.45 7.41
C VAL A 21 -8.07 -7.15 7.48
N ILE A 22 -8.52 -6.24 6.61
CA ILE A 22 -9.92 -5.85 6.52
C ILE A 22 -10.41 -6.16 5.10
N GLU A 23 -11.62 -6.70 4.99
CA GLU A 23 -12.25 -6.96 3.70
C GLU A 23 -13.03 -5.73 3.24
N PHE A 24 -12.79 -5.33 1.99
CA PHE A 24 -13.51 -4.27 1.30
C PHE A 24 -14.07 -4.79 -0.02
N LEU A 25 -14.98 -4.04 -0.63
CA LEU A 25 -15.36 -4.23 -2.02
C LEU A 25 -14.44 -3.41 -2.93
N ALA A 26 -14.01 -3.99 -4.03
CA ALA A 26 -13.18 -3.30 -5.01
C ALA A 26 -14.01 -2.35 -5.88
N ALA A 27 -13.46 -1.15 -6.15
CA ALA A 27 -14.06 -0.19 -7.08
C ALA A 27 -13.63 -0.45 -8.53
N GLU A 28 -12.52 -1.14 -8.70
CA GLU A 28 -11.88 -1.45 -10.00
C GLU A 28 -11.05 -2.72 -9.87
N ALA A 29 -10.43 -3.15 -10.96
CA ALA A 29 -9.46 -4.24 -10.92
C ALA A 29 -8.24 -3.82 -10.08
N ILE A 30 -7.83 -4.68 -9.16
CA ILE A 30 -6.72 -4.46 -8.23
C ILE A 30 -5.73 -5.61 -8.39
N THR A 31 -4.44 -5.27 -8.40
CA THR A 31 -3.34 -6.24 -8.42
C THR A 31 -2.87 -6.51 -7.00
N GLN A 32 -2.32 -7.69 -6.73
CA GLN A 32 -1.72 -8.00 -5.44
C GLN A 32 -0.66 -6.97 -5.08
N PHE A 33 -0.70 -6.50 -3.84
CA PHE A 33 0.17 -5.48 -3.24
C PHE A 33 0.03 -4.06 -3.80
N ASP A 34 -1.03 -3.78 -4.56
CA ASP A 34 -1.37 -2.40 -4.87
C ASP A 34 -1.71 -1.62 -3.59
N ALA A 35 -1.24 -0.38 -3.51
CA ALA A 35 -1.71 0.58 -2.52
C ALA A 35 -3.14 0.98 -2.88
N VAL A 36 -4.03 1.00 -1.88
CA VAL A 36 -5.45 1.26 -2.10
C VAL A 36 -5.97 2.44 -1.28
N TYR A 37 -6.94 3.14 -1.83
CA TYR A 37 -7.67 4.25 -1.20
C TYR A 37 -9.17 3.94 -1.19
N VAL A 38 -9.95 4.68 -0.41
CA VAL A 38 -11.41 4.57 -0.43
C VAL A 38 -11.99 5.60 -1.39
N SER A 39 -12.71 5.14 -2.41
CA SER A 39 -13.41 6.01 -3.35
C SER A 39 -14.56 6.74 -2.67
N THR A 40 -14.57 8.07 -2.75
CA THR A 40 -15.65 8.91 -2.21
C THR A 40 -16.97 8.73 -2.96
N THR A 41 -16.92 8.23 -4.19
CA THR A 41 -18.11 8.00 -5.02
C THR A 41 -18.82 6.71 -4.64
N THR A 42 -18.06 5.64 -4.35
CA THR A 42 -18.63 4.30 -4.17
C THR A 42 -18.46 3.73 -2.78
N GLY A 43 -17.56 4.29 -1.95
CA GLY A 43 -17.16 3.73 -0.66
C GLY A 43 -16.34 2.44 -0.79
N ARG A 44 -15.94 2.08 -2.01
CA ARG A 44 -15.13 0.90 -2.31
C ARG A 44 -13.67 1.28 -2.43
N VAL A 45 -12.76 0.30 -2.35
CA VAL A 45 -11.33 0.56 -2.51
C VAL A 45 -10.91 0.52 -3.98
N GLY A 46 -10.08 1.46 -4.36
CA GLY A 46 -9.45 1.52 -5.68
C GLY A 46 -7.94 1.65 -5.55
N ARG A 47 -7.24 1.66 -6.67
CA ARG A 47 -5.78 1.80 -6.73
C ARG A 47 -5.39 3.24 -6.45
N ALA A 48 -4.57 3.46 -5.43
CA ALA A 48 -4.12 4.79 -5.04
C ALA A 48 -3.12 5.36 -6.05
N ASP A 49 -3.11 6.69 -6.16
CA ASP A 49 -2.25 7.43 -7.06
C ASP A 49 -2.01 8.82 -6.48
N ALA A 50 -0.77 9.11 -6.12
CA ALA A 50 -0.39 10.36 -5.45
C ALA A 50 -0.29 11.56 -6.40
N ASN A 51 -0.33 11.33 -7.71
CA ASN A 51 -0.24 12.37 -8.74
C ASN A 51 -1.61 12.83 -9.26
N VAL A 52 -2.71 12.29 -8.75
CA VAL A 52 -4.05 12.70 -9.19
C VAL A 52 -4.51 13.94 -8.41
N ALA A 53 -4.84 15.00 -9.15
CA ALA A 53 -5.24 16.27 -8.59
C ALA A 53 -6.38 16.15 -7.55
N SER A 54 -6.38 17.04 -6.58
CA SER A 54 -7.41 17.16 -5.54
C SER A 54 -7.51 15.92 -4.65
N MET A 55 -6.45 15.15 -4.51
CA MET A 55 -6.43 13.93 -3.71
C MET A 55 -7.51 12.91 -4.11
N ALA A 56 -7.91 12.88 -5.38
CA ALA A 56 -9.04 12.06 -5.82
C ALA A 56 -8.81 10.55 -5.63
N LYS A 57 -7.54 10.12 -5.52
CA LYS A 57 -7.14 8.72 -5.28
C LYS A 57 -6.24 8.58 -4.05
N MET A 58 -6.50 9.36 -3.03
CA MET A 58 -5.79 9.40 -1.76
C MET A 58 -6.79 9.57 -0.61
N PRO A 59 -6.45 9.31 0.66
CA PRO A 59 -5.19 8.72 1.14
C PRO A 59 -5.12 7.21 0.92
N VAL A 60 -3.91 6.67 0.92
CA VAL A 60 -3.71 5.21 1.02
C VAL A 60 -4.15 4.74 2.41
N ILE A 61 -4.96 3.70 2.46
CA ILE A 61 -5.41 3.10 3.72
C ILE A 61 -4.76 1.74 4.00
N GLY A 62 -4.13 1.14 3.00
CA GLY A 62 -3.51 -0.16 3.13
C GLY A 62 -3.05 -0.71 1.79
N ILE A 63 -2.70 -1.99 1.82
CA ILE A 63 -2.17 -2.74 0.68
C ILE A 63 -3.07 -3.92 0.41
N ALA A 64 -3.51 -4.09 -0.84
CA ALA A 64 -4.28 -5.28 -1.24
C ALA A 64 -3.39 -6.53 -1.14
N ILE A 65 -3.82 -7.54 -0.41
CA ILE A 65 -3.03 -8.76 -0.23
C ILE A 65 -3.32 -9.83 -1.27
N GLU A 66 -4.26 -9.55 -2.16
CA GLU A 66 -4.66 -10.45 -3.25
C GLU A 66 -5.08 -9.63 -4.47
N ALA A 67 -5.01 -10.26 -5.63
CA ALA A 67 -5.55 -9.67 -6.86
C ALA A 67 -7.07 -9.81 -6.89
N GLN A 68 -7.75 -8.78 -7.41
CA GLN A 68 -9.17 -8.80 -7.66
C GLN A 68 -9.46 -8.21 -9.05
N GLY A 69 -9.97 -9.04 -9.96
CA GLY A 69 -10.14 -8.67 -11.37
C GLY A 69 -11.38 -7.84 -11.69
N SER A 70 -12.29 -7.65 -10.74
CA SER A 70 -13.61 -7.05 -11.04
C SER A 70 -14.06 -6.07 -9.97
N ALA A 71 -14.61 -4.95 -10.40
CA ALA A 71 -15.34 -4.05 -9.51
C ALA A 71 -16.52 -4.78 -8.83
N GLY A 72 -16.75 -4.46 -7.57
CA GLY A 72 -17.84 -5.03 -6.76
C GLY A 72 -17.52 -6.34 -6.08
N SER A 73 -16.38 -6.96 -6.36
CA SER A 73 -15.92 -8.18 -5.67
C SER A 73 -15.11 -7.85 -4.44
N SER A 74 -15.07 -8.76 -3.48
CA SER A 74 -14.31 -8.59 -2.24
C SER A 74 -12.81 -8.63 -2.47
N VAL A 75 -12.09 -7.76 -1.79
CA VAL A 75 -10.63 -7.74 -1.71
C VAL A 75 -10.19 -7.55 -0.25
N ARG A 76 -9.18 -8.31 0.17
CA ARG A 76 -8.61 -8.17 1.51
C ARG A 76 -7.46 -7.18 1.48
N VAL A 77 -7.44 -6.30 2.46
CA VAL A 77 -6.49 -5.19 2.55
C VAL A 77 -5.75 -5.25 3.89
N LEU A 78 -4.43 -5.30 3.83
CA LEU A 78 -3.57 -5.15 5.01
C LEU A 78 -3.53 -3.67 5.37
N THR A 79 -4.04 -3.31 6.56
CA THR A 79 -4.09 -1.92 7.02
C THR A 79 -2.98 -1.60 8.02
N HIS A 80 -2.47 -2.60 8.73
CA HIS A 80 -1.37 -2.45 9.68
C HIS A 80 -0.65 -3.79 9.81
N GLY A 81 0.63 -3.81 9.54
CA GLY A 81 1.43 -5.03 9.69
C GLY A 81 2.60 -5.11 8.72
N VAL A 82 2.96 -6.32 8.36
CA VAL A 82 4.16 -6.63 7.58
C VAL A 82 3.79 -7.43 6.35
N TYR A 83 4.41 -7.13 5.21
CA TYR A 83 4.32 -7.98 4.03
C TYR A 83 5.67 -8.11 3.33
N ARG A 84 5.82 -9.18 2.57
CA ARG A 84 6.98 -9.42 1.72
C ARG A 84 6.54 -9.60 0.27
N ASP A 85 7.24 -8.90 -0.61
CA ASP A 85 7.02 -8.95 -2.05
C ASP A 85 8.38 -8.98 -2.76
N ASP A 86 8.81 -10.15 -3.20
CA ASP A 86 10.14 -10.33 -3.79
C ASP A 86 10.30 -9.68 -5.16
N GLY A 87 9.21 -9.35 -5.84
CA GLY A 87 9.22 -8.71 -7.16
C GLY A 87 8.72 -7.28 -7.21
N GLY A 88 7.99 -6.84 -6.21
CA GLY A 88 7.17 -5.62 -6.31
C GLY A 88 7.91 -4.31 -6.10
N PHE A 89 9.04 -4.31 -5.39
CA PHE A 89 9.78 -3.08 -5.12
C PHE A 89 10.83 -2.74 -6.21
N GLY A 90 10.92 -3.55 -7.27
CA GLY A 90 11.82 -3.31 -8.39
C GLY A 90 13.30 -3.62 -8.09
N SER A 91 13.78 -3.29 -6.91
CA SER A 91 15.13 -3.56 -6.42
C SER A 91 15.11 -3.76 -4.91
N ASP A 92 16.21 -4.25 -4.37
CA ASP A 92 16.35 -4.41 -2.92
C ASP A 92 16.26 -3.06 -2.23
N MET A 93 15.42 -2.98 -1.21
CA MET A 93 15.27 -1.79 -0.40
C MET A 93 16.38 -1.70 0.66
N THR A 94 16.78 -0.49 0.98
CA THR A 94 17.61 -0.25 2.17
C THR A 94 16.73 -0.29 3.42
N VAL A 95 17.11 -1.10 4.40
CA VAL A 95 16.39 -1.19 5.68
C VAL A 95 16.32 0.20 6.34
N GLY A 96 15.14 0.56 6.81
CA GLY A 96 14.90 1.83 7.50
C GLY A 96 14.47 2.98 6.59
N VAL A 97 14.43 2.80 5.27
CA VAL A 97 13.89 3.85 4.39
C VAL A 97 12.37 3.92 4.47
N ASP A 98 11.84 5.13 4.33
CA ASP A 98 10.40 5.35 4.27
C ASP A 98 9.82 4.81 2.97
N LEU A 99 8.56 4.38 3.07
CA LEU A 99 7.75 3.96 1.93
C LEU A 99 6.61 4.95 1.73
N TYR A 100 6.41 5.34 0.49
CA TYR A 100 5.45 6.37 0.08
C TYR A 100 4.36 5.80 -0.81
N ALA A 101 3.24 6.51 -0.86
CA ALA A 101 2.22 6.28 -1.87
C ALA A 101 2.81 6.47 -3.27
N PRO A 102 2.45 5.62 -4.24
CA PRO A 102 3.01 5.73 -5.59
C PRO A 102 2.40 6.89 -6.37
N GLU A 103 3.21 7.52 -7.22
CA GLU A 103 2.76 8.56 -8.17
C GLU A 103 2.04 7.96 -9.39
N THR A 104 2.10 6.67 -9.56
CA THR A 104 1.33 5.91 -10.55
C THR A 104 0.76 4.70 -9.85
N SER A 105 -0.50 4.40 -10.08
CA SER A 105 -1.18 3.28 -9.41
C SER A 105 -0.35 2.01 -9.43
N GLY A 106 -0.14 1.42 -8.27
CA GLY A 106 0.69 0.24 -8.10
C GLY A 106 1.10 0.02 -6.66
N THR A 107 2.25 -0.61 -6.47
CA THR A 107 2.81 -0.88 -5.15
C THR A 107 3.48 0.35 -4.55
N LEU A 108 3.82 0.30 -3.26
CA LEU A 108 4.55 1.36 -2.57
C LEU A 108 5.91 1.62 -3.22
N THR A 109 6.41 2.84 -3.04
CA THR A 109 7.72 3.26 -3.56
C THR A 109 8.62 3.78 -2.44
N THR A 110 9.93 3.60 -2.60
CA THR A 110 10.94 4.23 -1.75
C THR A 110 11.30 5.64 -2.23
N THR A 111 10.82 6.03 -3.41
CA THR A 111 11.03 7.36 -3.97
C THR A 111 9.94 8.29 -3.45
N ARG A 112 10.37 9.36 -2.78
CA ARG A 112 9.44 10.38 -2.31
C ARG A 112 8.90 11.16 -3.51
N PRO A 113 7.59 11.35 -3.63
CA PRO A 113 7.00 12.20 -4.66
C PRO A 113 7.61 13.60 -4.64
N SER A 114 7.91 14.15 -5.82
CA SER A 114 8.68 15.39 -5.94
C SER A 114 8.19 16.36 -6.99
N ASP A 115 7.20 16.03 -7.77
CA ASP A 115 6.61 16.95 -8.75
C ASP A 115 5.61 17.87 -8.07
N ASP A 116 5.45 19.08 -8.63
CA ASP A 116 4.49 20.05 -8.11
C ASP A 116 3.07 19.50 -8.16
N GLY A 117 2.39 19.52 -7.03
CA GLY A 117 1.03 19.01 -6.90
C GLY A 117 0.93 17.54 -6.52
N ASP A 118 2.05 16.83 -6.41
CA ASP A 118 2.04 15.46 -5.88
C ASP A 118 1.74 15.44 -4.40
N PHE A 119 1.11 14.36 -3.96
CA PHE A 119 0.81 14.16 -2.55
C PHE A 119 1.83 13.22 -1.91
N ILE A 120 2.35 13.64 -0.78
CA ILE A 120 3.34 12.90 0.00
C ILE A 120 2.63 12.30 1.20
N GLN A 121 2.56 10.96 1.24
CA GLN A 121 2.04 10.20 2.37
C GLN A 121 3.02 9.10 2.70
N VAL A 122 3.48 9.06 3.95
CA VAL A 122 4.31 7.96 4.45
C VAL A 122 3.39 6.80 4.81
N ILE A 123 3.62 5.65 4.20
CA ILE A 123 2.83 4.44 4.39
C ILE A 123 3.49 3.50 5.36
N GLY A 124 4.81 3.48 5.40
CA GLY A 124 5.55 2.57 6.25
C GLY A 124 7.05 2.70 6.09
N VAL A 125 7.75 1.65 6.45
CA VAL A 125 9.22 1.59 6.44
C VAL A 125 9.69 0.22 5.97
N ALA A 126 10.78 0.18 5.22
CA ALA A 126 11.43 -1.07 4.83
C ALA A 126 12.08 -1.72 6.06
N ILE A 127 11.73 -2.96 6.35
CA ILE A 127 12.30 -3.74 7.45
C ILE A 127 13.22 -4.86 6.96
N GLY A 128 13.34 -5.00 5.67
CA GLY A 128 14.21 -5.93 4.97
C GLY A 128 14.30 -5.53 3.50
N ALA A 129 15.16 -6.20 2.74
CA ALA A 129 15.33 -5.91 1.32
C ALA A 129 14.02 -6.04 0.52
N ARG A 130 13.13 -6.91 0.95
CA ARG A 130 11.88 -7.26 0.25
C ARG A 130 10.66 -7.21 1.18
N SER A 131 10.81 -6.68 2.39
CA SER A 131 9.75 -6.67 3.39
C SER A 131 9.49 -5.26 3.89
N ALA A 132 8.21 -4.94 4.06
CA ALA A 132 7.74 -3.65 4.51
C ALA A 132 6.87 -3.79 5.75
N PHE A 133 7.08 -2.90 6.72
CA PHE A 133 6.13 -2.63 7.78
C PHE A 133 5.25 -1.47 7.33
N ILE A 134 3.94 -1.65 7.38
CA ILE A 134 2.99 -0.60 7.00
C ILE A 134 2.14 -0.15 8.18
N ASN A 135 1.97 1.13 8.26
CA ASN A 135 1.07 1.83 9.16
C ASN A 135 0.74 3.19 8.51
N PRO A 136 -0.17 3.25 7.53
CA PRO A 136 -0.41 4.46 6.76
C PRO A 136 -0.71 5.65 7.63
N SER A 137 0.05 6.72 7.47
CA SER A 137 -0.26 8.02 8.07
C SER A 137 -1.45 8.62 7.33
N LEU A 138 -2.40 9.19 8.05
CA LEU A 138 -3.48 9.97 7.43
C LEU A 138 -3.08 11.42 7.18
N ASP A 139 -1.90 11.82 7.61
CA ASP A 139 -1.34 13.12 7.30
C ASP A 139 -0.74 13.10 5.89
N ILE A 140 -1.17 14.03 5.05
CA ILE A 140 -0.74 14.17 3.67
C ILE A 140 -0.26 15.60 3.44
N ILE A 141 0.87 15.71 2.73
CA ILE A 141 1.44 17.00 2.34
C ILE A 141 1.43 17.07 0.81
N GLU A 142 0.92 18.17 0.27
CA GLU A 142 1.07 18.46 -1.15
C GLU A 142 2.45 19.07 -1.40
N HIS A 143 3.17 18.55 -2.38
CA HIS A 143 4.45 19.10 -2.81
C HIS A 143 4.20 20.37 -3.62
N ALA A 144 4.85 21.44 -3.21
CA ALA A 144 4.75 22.74 -3.86
C ALA A 144 5.95 23.00 -4.77
#